data_f26281fc0bf329920e505e432a087f2a
#
_entry.id   f26281fc0bf329920e505e432a087f2a
#
_cell.length_a   1.000
_cell.length_b   1.000
_cell.length_c   1.000
_cell.angle_alpha   90.00
_cell.angle_beta   90.00
_cell.angle_gamma   90.00
#
_symmetry.space_group_name_H-M   'P 1'
#
loop_
_entity.id
_entity.type
_entity.pdbx_description
1 polymer ?
#
loop_
_entity_poly.entity_id
_entity_poly.type
_entity_poly.pdbx_seq_one_letter_code
_entity_poly.pdbx_strand_id
1 'polypeptide(L)'
;MMKMKKLSFDRNAPDVEVWDIGGNKVQLSSLWKEKPLLLAFTRHFGCTQCKEMLEELVAGRDQIEKAGLRIVVIMQGTPEATKVFAERFAPGLLCLADPDRKAYEAYGLERGDLFQTFLNPRVWAAISRAKQKGYKVETPPEGQDAMQMSGTFIVNRTGKIALPYYYDHIADHPPLDLLLSGVLMTRWDQDFDGPVGPGVNS
;
A
#
# COMPACT_ATOMS: atom_id res chain seq x y z
N MET A 1 24.53 5.74 3.91
CA MET A 1 23.27 4.98 4.01
C MET A 1 23.09 4.22 2.70
N MET A 2 23.03 2.91 2.74
CA MET A 2 22.79 2.10 1.53
C MET A 2 21.35 2.37 1.07
N LYS A 3 21.17 2.83 -0.17
CA LYS A 3 19.85 3.07 -0.74
C LYS A 3 19.11 1.74 -0.87
N MET A 4 17.92 1.61 -0.30
CA MET A 4 17.14 0.38 -0.42
C MET A 4 16.78 0.15 -1.90
N LYS A 5 16.84 -1.10 -2.34
CA LYS A 5 16.54 -1.42 -3.74
C LYS A 5 15.03 -1.48 -3.93
N LYS A 6 14.47 -0.55 -4.70
CA LYS A 6 13.06 -0.62 -5.11
C LYS A 6 12.78 -1.91 -5.88
N LEU A 7 11.64 -2.51 -5.61
CA LEU A 7 11.14 -3.65 -6.35
C LEU A 7 10.69 -3.22 -7.75
N SER A 8 10.76 -4.13 -8.70
CA SER A 8 10.25 -3.92 -10.06
C SER A 8 9.25 -5.01 -10.43
N PHE A 9 8.55 -4.82 -11.55
CA PHE A 9 7.69 -5.84 -12.14
C PHE A 9 8.40 -7.20 -12.23
N ASP A 10 7.67 -8.28 -12.04
CA ASP A 10 8.08 -9.69 -12.08
C ASP A 10 9.16 -10.10 -11.05
N ARG A 11 9.51 -9.25 -10.09
CA ARG A 11 10.36 -9.65 -8.96
C ARG A 11 9.55 -10.39 -7.91
N ASN A 12 10.22 -11.28 -7.17
CA ASN A 12 9.60 -11.93 -6.02
C ASN A 12 9.21 -10.88 -4.97
N ALA A 13 7.97 -10.94 -4.52
CA ALA A 13 7.50 -10.16 -3.39
C ALA A 13 8.20 -10.63 -2.12
N PRO A 14 8.69 -9.71 -1.29
CA PRO A 14 9.24 -10.07 0.02
C PRO A 14 8.18 -10.75 0.89
N ASP A 15 8.53 -11.92 1.41
CA ASP A 15 7.66 -12.64 2.34
C ASP A 15 8.02 -12.26 3.77
N VAL A 16 7.23 -11.40 4.36
CA VAL A 16 7.48 -10.81 5.69
C VAL A 16 6.39 -11.24 6.65
N GLU A 17 6.78 -11.52 7.90
CA GLU A 17 5.86 -11.73 9.02
C GLU A 17 5.42 -10.37 9.56
N VAL A 18 4.11 -10.17 9.64
CA VAL A 18 3.41 -9.00 10.20
C VAL A 18 2.37 -9.48 11.23
N TRP A 19 1.56 -8.59 11.77
CA TRP A 19 0.58 -8.93 12.79
C TRP A 19 -0.84 -8.62 12.31
N ASP A 20 -1.80 -9.49 12.59
CA ASP A 20 -3.21 -9.13 12.45
C ASP A 20 -3.66 -8.21 13.61
N ILE A 21 -4.87 -7.68 13.51
CA ILE A 21 -5.45 -6.80 14.53
C ILE A 21 -5.82 -7.54 15.83
N GLY A 22 -5.73 -8.87 15.85
CA GLY A 22 -5.87 -9.72 17.04
C GLY A 22 -4.54 -10.05 17.71
N GLY A 23 -3.41 -9.57 17.14
CA GLY A 23 -2.06 -9.84 17.67
C GLY A 23 -1.46 -11.17 17.21
N ASN A 24 -2.06 -11.85 16.23
CA ASN A 24 -1.48 -13.07 15.68
C ASN A 24 -0.50 -12.75 14.55
N LYS A 25 0.53 -13.56 14.42
CA LYS A 25 1.49 -13.47 13.34
C LYS A 25 0.89 -13.94 12.02
N VAL A 26 1.11 -13.17 10.97
CA VAL A 26 0.66 -13.45 9.60
C VAL A 26 1.84 -13.36 8.65
N GLN A 27 2.11 -14.43 7.93
CA GLN A 27 3.09 -14.44 6.86
C GLN A 27 2.41 -13.95 5.58
N LEU A 28 2.95 -12.91 4.93
CA LEU A 28 2.31 -12.30 3.76
C LEU A 28 2.07 -13.33 2.63
N SER A 29 2.98 -14.30 2.46
CA SER A 29 2.82 -15.35 1.44
C SER A 29 1.60 -16.22 1.65
N SER A 30 1.12 -16.38 2.86
CA SER A 30 -0.11 -17.15 3.11
C SER A 30 -1.33 -16.49 2.46
N LEU A 31 -1.32 -15.16 2.33
CA LEU A 31 -2.43 -14.39 1.78
C LEU A 31 -2.45 -14.41 0.24
N TRP A 32 -1.30 -14.18 -0.42
CA TRP A 32 -1.27 -14.14 -1.90
C TRP A 32 -1.39 -15.51 -2.56
N LYS A 33 -1.07 -16.61 -1.88
CA LYS A 33 -1.31 -17.97 -2.38
C LYS A 33 -2.79 -18.25 -2.61
N GLU A 34 -3.66 -17.65 -1.80
CA GLU A 34 -5.12 -17.79 -1.93
C GLU A 34 -5.68 -16.91 -3.06
N LYS A 35 -5.29 -15.63 -3.09
CA LYS A 35 -5.79 -14.64 -4.06
C LYS A 35 -4.74 -13.55 -4.27
N PRO A 36 -4.60 -13.01 -5.50
CA PRO A 36 -3.73 -11.85 -5.72
C PRO A 36 -4.04 -10.73 -4.74
N LEU A 37 -3.00 -10.05 -4.23
CA LEU A 37 -3.13 -9.00 -3.24
C LEU A 37 -2.90 -7.61 -3.84
N LEU A 38 -3.74 -6.67 -3.44
CA LEU A 38 -3.42 -5.26 -3.42
C LEU A 38 -2.90 -4.94 -2.03
N LEU A 39 -1.58 -4.74 -1.89
CA LEU A 39 -0.92 -4.33 -0.66
C LEU A 39 -0.79 -2.80 -0.65
N ALA A 40 -1.56 -2.12 0.20
CA ALA A 40 -1.49 -0.69 0.40
C ALA A 40 -0.74 -0.39 1.71
N PHE A 41 0.41 0.27 1.60
CA PHE A 41 1.18 0.71 2.77
C PHE A 41 0.78 2.14 3.13
N THR A 42 0.32 2.34 4.37
CA THR A 42 0.00 3.68 4.87
C THR A 42 1.23 4.35 5.46
N ARG A 43 1.16 5.66 5.69
CA ARG A 43 2.16 6.38 6.49
C ARG A 43 1.82 6.20 7.99
N HIS A 44 1.55 7.26 8.69
CA HIS A 44 1.15 7.25 10.10
C HIS A 44 -0.34 7.57 10.25
N PHE A 45 -0.93 7.28 11.38
CA PHE A 45 -2.38 7.46 11.61
C PHE A 45 -2.87 8.92 11.59
N GLY A 46 -1.98 9.89 11.79
CA GLY A 46 -2.29 11.31 11.62
C GLY A 46 -2.32 11.81 10.17
N CYS A 47 -1.96 10.98 9.19
CA CYS A 47 -1.85 11.35 7.78
C CYS A 47 -3.23 11.48 7.11
N THR A 48 -3.61 12.68 6.67
CA THR A 48 -4.90 12.92 6.01
C THR A 48 -5.01 12.23 4.66
N GLN A 49 -3.95 12.19 3.87
CA GLN A 49 -3.91 11.52 2.57
C GLN A 49 -4.07 10.00 2.70
N CYS A 50 -3.55 9.41 3.78
CA CYS A 50 -3.77 8.00 4.06
C CYS A 50 -5.24 7.71 4.41
N LYS A 51 -5.89 8.61 5.16
CA LYS A 51 -7.31 8.50 5.47
C LYS A 51 -8.17 8.60 4.20
N GLU A 52 -7.86 9.55 3.28
CA GLU A 52 -8.52 9.65 1.98
C GLU A 52 -8.33 8.37 1.13
N MET A 53 -7.10 7.87 1.01
CA MET A 53 -6.81 6.63 0.29
C MET A 53 -7.60 5.44 0.85
N LEU A 54 -7.67 5.30 2.17
CA LEU A 54 -8.43 4.22 2.80
C LEU A 54 -9.93 4.34 2.52
N GLU A 55 -10.49 5.55 2.55
CA GLU A 55 -11.88 5.81 2.19
C GLU A 55 -12.16 5.40 0.73
N GLU A 56 -11.27 5.74 -0.20
CA GLU A 56 -11.36 5.33 -1.61
C GLU A 56 -11.28 3.81 -1.78
N LEU A 57 -10.38 3.14 -1.05
CA LEU A 57 -10.28 1.67 -1.06
C LEU A 57 -11.52 1.00 -0.48
N VAL A 58 -12.10 1.55 0.58
CA VAL A 58 -13.36 1.05 1.16
C VAL A 58 -14.51 1.23 0.17
N ALA A 59 -14.64 2.41 -0.44
CA ALA A 59 -15.68 2.70 -1.42
C ALA A 59 -15.54 1.85 -2.69
N GLY A 60 -14.30 1.61 -3.14
CA GLY A 60 -13.99 0.82 -4.33
C GLY A 60 -13.87 -0.69 -4.08
N ARG A 61 -14.02 -1.17 -2.85
CA ARG A 61 -13.74 -2.55 -2.46
C ARG A 61 -14.35 -3.57 -3.37
N ASP A 62 -15.65 -3.49 -3.60
CA ASP A 62 -16.38 -4.48 -4.40
C ASP A 62 -15.90 -4.53 -5.87
N GLN A 63 -15.47 -3.38 -6.42
CA GLN A 63 -14.92 -3.31 -7.76
C GLN A 63 -13.51 -3.94 -7.82
N ILE A 64 -12.67 -3.65 -6.83
CA ILE A 64 -11.32 -4.20 -6.70
C ILE A 64 -11.39 -5.73 -6.51
N GLU A 65 -12.29 -6.20 -5.65
CA GLU A 65 -12.49 -7.63 -5.43
C GLU A 65 -13.04 -8.37 -6.67
N LYS A 66 -13.91 -7.72 -7.46
CA LYS A 66 -14.37 -8.22 -8.76
C LYS A 66 -13.27 -8.23 -9.82
N ALA A 67 -12.28 -7.33 -9.71
CA ALA A 67 -11.08 -7.34 -10.56
C ALA A 67 -10.07 -8.44 -10.18
N GLY A 68 -10.38 -9.27 -9.18
CA GLY A 68 -9.57 -10.42 -8.78
C GLY A 68 -8.60 -10.17 -7.65
N LEU A 69 -8.65 -9.01 -6.99
CA LEU A 69 -7.72 -8.64 -5.91
C LEU A 69 -8.36 -8.81 -4.52
N ARG A 70 -7.52 -9.14 -3.52
CA ARG A 70 -7.82 -8.95 -2.09
C ARG A 70 -7.07 -7.71 -1.61
N ILE A 71 -7.76 -6.78 -0.97
CA ILE A 71 -7.15 -5.59 -0.40
C ILE A 71 -6.55 -5.94 0.96
N VAL A 72 -5.28 -5.61 1.14
CA VAL A 72 -4.54 -5.73 2.41
C VAL A 72 -3.85 -4.41 2.69
N VAL A 73 -4.07 -3.86 3.87
CA VAL A 73 -3.48 -2.58 4.30
C VAL A 73 -2.41 -2.85 5.35
N ILE A 74 -1.18 -2.39 5.11
CA ILE A 74 -0.07 -2.48 6.06
C ILE A 74 0.10 -1.13 6.76
N MET A 75 0.16 -1.15 8.08
CA MET A 75 0.18 0.04 8.94
C MET A 75 1.31 -0.02 9.96
N GLN A 76 1.92 1.12 10.31
CA GLN A 76 3.05 1.18 11.28
C GLN A 76 2.62 1.08 12.74
N GLY A 77 1.33 0.94 13.07
CA GLY A 77 0.87 0.86 14.46
C GLY A 77 1.09 -0.52 15.08
N THR A 78 0.94 -0.62 16.40
CA THR A 78 0.75 -1.91 17.08
C THR A 78 -0.57 -2.55 16.62
N PRO A 79 -0.78 -3.87 16.85
CA PRO A 79 -2.05 -4.52 16.53
C PRO A 79 -3.27 -3.80 17.12
N GLU A 80 -3.20 -3.38 18.39
CA GLU A 80 -4.28 -2.70 19.11
C GLU A 80 -4.57 -1.32 18.49
N ALA A 81 -3.52 -0.52 18.24
CA ALA A 81 -3.67 0.79 17.63
C ALA A 81 -4.17 0.69 16.17
N THR A 82 -3.71 -0.32 15.43
CA THR A 82 -4.17 -0.63 14.07
C THR A 82 -5.64 -1.01 14.07
N LYS A 83 -6.10 -1.81 15.04
CA LYS A 83 -7.51 -2.18 15.18
C LYS A 83 -8.40 -0.95 15.32
N VAL A 84 -8.10 -0.07 16.28
CA VAL A 84 -8.88 1.15 16.53
C VAL A 84 -8.91 2.06 15.30
N PHE A 85 -7.78 2.21 14.63
CA PHE A 85 -7.69 3.03 13.42
C PHE A 85 -8.45 2.41 12.24
N ALA A 86 -8.32 1.10 12.03
CA ALA A 86 -8.98 0.36 10.96
C ALA A 86 -10.50 0.36 11.09
N GLU A 87 -11.03 0.17 12.29
CA GLU A 87 -12.48 0.23 12.55
C GLU A 87 -13.09 1.56 12.11
N ARG A 88 -12.33 2.65 12.20
CA ARG A 88 -12.78 3.99 11.83
C ARG A 88 -12.56 4.34 10.36
N PHE A 89 -11.39 4.01 9.80
CA PHE A 89 -10.96 4.52 8.49
C PHE A 89 -10.86 3.46 7.39
N ALA A 90 -10.87 2.18 7.74
CA ALA A 90 -10.76 1.06 6.80
C ALA A 90 -11.75 -0.08 7.12
N PRO A 91 -13.05 0.23 7.41
CA PRO A 91 -14.00 -0.80 7.81
C PRO A 91 -14.15 -1.87 6.72
N GLY A 92 -14.02 -3.14 7.13
CA GLY A 92 -14.15 -4.29 6.22
C GLY A 92 -12.93 -4.59 5.37
N LEU A 93 -11.83 -3.83 5.48
CA LEU A 93 -10.54 -4.18 4.86
C LEU A 93 -9.69 -5.05 5.80
N LEU A 94 -8.87 -5.92 5.22
CA LEU A 94 -7.86 -6.65 5.98
C LEU A 94 -6.69 -5.71 6.31
N CYS A 95 -6.58 -5.32 7.59
CA CYS A 95 -5.53 -4.43 8.09
C CYS A 95 -4.54 -5.23 8.93
N LEU A 96 -3.25 -5.02 8.67
CA LEU A 96 -2.14 -5.69 9.32
C LEU A 96 -1.19 -4.64 9.93
N ALA A 97 -0.66 -4.94 11.09
CA ALA A 97 0.26 -4.10 11.85
C ALA A 97 1.71 -4.49 11.56
N ASP A 98 2.55 -3.49 11.32
CA ASP A 98 4.01 -3.62 11.15
C ASP A 98 4.72 -2.51 11.95
N PRO A 99 4.69 -2.57 13.30
CA PRO A 99 5.24 -1.52 14.16
C PRO A 99 6.74 -1.31 13.97
N ASP A 100 7.46 -2.36 13.63
CA ASP A 100 8.92 -2.32 13.35
C ASP A 100 9.25 -1.88 11.93
N ARG A 101 8.25 -1.72 11.06
CA ARG A 101 8.39 -1.36 9.62
C ARG A 101 9.24 -2.34 8.81
N LYS A 102 9.29 -3.60 9.19
CA LYS A 102 10.03 -4.67 8.48
C LYS A 102 9.49 -4.89 7.07
N ALA A 103 8.15 -4.85 6.89
CA ALA A 103 7.53 -4.96 5.59
C ALA A 103 7.82 -3.70 4.75
N TYR A 104 7.77 -2.50 5.33
CA TYR A 104 8.15 -1.26 4.63
C TYR A 104 9.59 -1.34 4.10
N GLU A 105 10.52 -1.76 4.95
CA GLU A 105 11.93 -1.92 4.57
C GLU A 105 12.11 -2.96 3.46
N ALA A 106 11.51 -4.14 3.61
CA ALA A 106 11.60 -5.23 2.64
C ALA A 106 11.02 -4.84 1.28
N TYR A 107 9.93 -4.06 1.26
CA TYR A 107 9.32 -3.54 0.03
C TYR A 107 10.03 -2.28 -0.51
N GLY A 108 11.14 -1.85 0.09
CA GLY A 108 11.93 -0.72 -0.38
C GLY A 108 11.25 0.64 -0.20
N LEU A 109 10.35 0.76 0.78
CA LEU A 109 9.68 2.01 1.13
C LEU A 109 10.57 2.80 2.08
N GLU A 110 11.31 3.76 1.53
CA GLU A 110 12.24 4.62 2.24
C GLU A 110 11.52 5.74 3.00
N ARG A 111 12.27 6.44 3.84
CA ARG A 111 11.82 7.73 4.41
C ARG A 111 11.86 8.79 3.32
N GLY A 112 10.82 9.58 3.21
CA GLY A 112 10.75 10.71 2.31
C GLY A 112 11.62 11.89 2.77
N ASP A 113 11.87 12.80 1.86
CA ASP A 113 12.50 14.09 2.16
C ASP A 113 11.47 15.19 2.46
N LEU A 114 11.95 16.38 2.77
CA LEU A 114 11.09 17.53 3.05
C LEU A 114 10.25 17.96 1.85
N PHE A 115 10.74 17.78 0.63
CA PHE A 115 10.00 18.14 -0.57
C PHE A 115 8.84 17.16 -0.81
N GLN A 116 9.09 15.86 -0.73
CA GLN A 116 8.08 14.82 -0.89
C GLN A 116 6.96 14.92 0.17
N THR A 117 7.31 15.41 1.35
CA THR A 117 6.41 15.40 2.52
C THR A 117 5.70 16.73 2.72
N PHE A 118 6.38 17.87 2.53
CA PHE A 118 5.85 19.19 2.93
C PHE A 118 5.94 20.27 1.87
N LEU A 119 6.97 20.29 1.01
CA LEU A 119 7.24 21.44 0.13
C LEU A 119 6.63 21.30 -1.27
N ASN A 120 6.14 20.12 -1.64
CA ASN A 120 5.54 19.89 -2.96
C ASN A 120 4.17 20.60 -3.07
N PRO A 121 3.93 21.44 -4.10
CA PRO A 121 2.65 22.12 -4.31
C PRO A 121 1.45 21.15 -4.41
N ARG A 122 1.65 19.95 -4.95
CA ARG A 122 0.61 18.91 -5.03
C ARG A 122 0.19 18.43 -3.63
N VAL A 123 1.13 18.38 -2.68
CA VAL A 123 0.85 18.04 -1.28
C VAL A 123 -0.02 19.12 -0.64
N TRP A 124 0.26 20.40 -0.89
CA TRP A 124 -0.56 21.51 -0.37
C TRP A 124 -1.98 21.48 -0.91
N ALA A 125 -2.13 21.22 -2.22
CA ALA A 125 -3.44 21.07 -2.85
C ALA A 125 -4.23 19.90 -2.23
N ALA A 126 -3.56 18.76 -2.00
CA ALA A 126 -4.17 17.59 -1.38
C ALA A 126 -4.56 17.85 0.09
N ILE A 127 -3.71 18.53 0.87
CA ILE A 127 -4.03 18.92 2.26
C ILE A 127 -5.25 19.85 2.28
N SER A 128 -5.32 20.82 1.36
CA SER A 128 -6.46 21.74 1.26
C SER A 128 -7.77 20.97 0.94
N ARG A 129 -7.72 20.04 -0.01
CA ARG A 129 -8.86 19.17 -0.36
C ARG A 129 -9.28 18.31 0.84
N ALA A 130 -8.34 17.67 1.52
CA ALA A 130 -8.62 16.84 2.68
C ALA A 130 -9.26 17.68 3.83
N LYS A 131 -8.81 18.91 4.05
CA LYS A 131 -9.43 19.84 5.02
C LYS A 131 -10.88 20.17 4.64
N GLN A 132 -11.18 20.38 3.36
CA GLN A 132 -12.56 20.62 2.89
C GLN A 132 -13.48 19.41 3.12
N LYS A 133 -12.94 18.19 3.07
CA LYS A 133 -13.64 16.96 3.43
C LYS A 133 -13.76 16.74 4.95
N GLY A 134 -13.22 17.65 5.77
CA GLY A 134 -13.30 17.59 7.24
C GLY A 134 -12.15 16.82 7.90
N TYR A 135 -11.15 16.35 7.17
CA TYR A 135 -9.97 15.72 7.76
C TYR A 135 -9.07 16.75 8.43
N LYS A 136 -8.61 16.42 9.64
CA LYS A 136 -7.64 17.20 10.36
C LYS A 136 -6.26 16.57 10.25
N VAL A 137 -5.24 17.41 10.05
CA VAL A 137 -3.85 16.98 10.18
C VAL A 137 -3.58 16.74 11.66
N GLU A 138 -3.15 15.53 11.99
CA GLU A 138 -2.86 15.13 13.36
C GLU A 138 -1.39 14.73 13.48
N THR A 139 -0.83 14.90 14.67
CA THR A 139 0.52 14.45 14.98
C THR A 139 0.58 12.93 14.88
N PRO A 140 1.66 12.34 14.33
CA PRO A 140 1.85 10.91 14.36
C PRO A 140 1.81 10.40 15.82
N PRO A 141 1.11 9.28 16.08
CA PRO A 141 1.23 8.62 17.37
C PRO A 141 2.69 8.22 17.68
N GLU A 142 2.97 8.02 18.97
CA GLU A 142 4.28 7.53 19.40
C GLU A 142 4.66 6.23 18.69
N GLY A 143 5.94 6.09 18.33
CA GLY A 143 6.47 4.95 17.60
C GLY A 143 6.24 4.97 16.08
N GLN A 144 5.40 5.88 15.56
CA GLN A 144 5.17 6.00 14.11
C GLN A 144 6.05 7.09 13.47
N ASP A 145 6.64 6.77 12.33
CA ASP A 145 7.52 7.67 11.59
C ASP A 145 6.74 8.57 10.61
N ALA A 146 6.72 9.88 10.88
CA ALA A 146 6.07 10.87 10.02
C ALA A 146 6.68 10.99 8.62
N MET A 147 7.94 10.60 8.47
CA MET A 147 8.66 10.68 7.19
C MET A 147 8.57 9.39 6.37
N GLN A 148 8.01 8.31 6.92
CA GLN A 148 7.81 7.07 6.18
C GLN A 148 6.95 7.31 4.95
N MET A 149 7.45 6.90 3.76
CA MET A 149 6.70 6.98 2.52
C MET A 149 5.77 5.78 2.35
N SER A 150 4.71 6.00 1.59
CA SER A 150 3.72 4.99 1.20
C SER A 150 4.07 4.32 -0.12
N GLY A 151 3.40 3.25 -0.42
CA GLY A 151 3.42 2.56 -1.70
C GLY A 151 2.25 1.61 -1.84
N THR A 152 1.93 1.24 -3.07
CA THR A 152 0.91 0.24 -3.38
C THR A 152 1.53 -0.82 -4.28
N PHE A 153 1.35 -2.08 -3.92
CA PHE A 153 1.89 -3.19 -4.69
C PHE A 153 0.78 -4.18 -5.01
N ILE A 154 0.79 -4.70 -6.24
CA ILE A 154 -0.03 -5.86 -6.56
C ILE A 154 0.90 -7.06 -6.62
N VAL A 155 0.56 -8.09 -5.84
CA VAL A 155 1.28 -9.37 -5.78
C VAL A 155 0.37 -10.45 -6.31
N ASN A 156 0.82 -11.18 -7.34
CA ASN A 156 0.06 -12.29 -7.90
C ASN A 156 0.15 -13.56 -7.03
N ARG A 157 -0.61 -14.59 -7.36
CA ARG A 157 -0.67 -15.85 -6.59
C ARG A 157 0.65 -16.62 -6.55
N THR A 158 1.55 -16.38 -7.50
CA THR A 158 2.89 -16.98 -7.52
C THR A 158 3.92 -16.19 -6.70
N GLY A 159 3.50 -15.09 -6.06
CA GLY A 159 4.36 -14.23 -5.25
C GLY A 159 5.22 -13.28 -6.08
N LYS A 160 4.80 -12.96 -7.31
CA LYS A 160 5.48 -11.95 -8.15
C LYS A 160 4.81 -10.59 -8.04
N ILE A 161 5.61 -9.55 -8.10
CA ILE A 161 5.14 -8.16 -8.17
C ILE A 161 4.55 -7.89 -9.55
N ALA A 162 3.26 -7.69 -9.63
CA ALA A 162 2.55 -7.29 -10.85
C ALA A 162 2.43 -5.77 -11.01
N LEU A 163 2.42 -5.02 -9.92
CA LEU A 163 2.47 -3.55 -9.89
C LEU A 163 3.33 -3.06 -8.73
N PRO A 164 4.48 -2.41 -8.97
CA PRO A 164 5.27 -1.73 -7.94
C PRO A 164 5.02 -0.22 -8.00
N TYR A 165 4.04 0.30 -7.27
CA TYR A 165 3.71 1.73 -7.26
C TYR A 165 4.30 2.42 -6.02
N TYR A 166 5.44 3.08 -6.20
CA TYR A 166 6.09 3.90 -5.17
C TYR A 166 5.58 5.33 -5.26
N TYR A 167 5.16 5.90 -4.14
CA TYR A 167 4.64 7.26 -4.13
C TYR A 167 5.77 8.28 -4.27
N ASP A 168 5.65 9.20 -5.23
CA ASP A 168 6.60 10.30 -5.40
C ASP A 168 6.44 11.38 -4.33
N HIS A 169 5.23 11.50 -3.76
CA HIS A 169 4.93 12.39 -2.64
C HIS A 169 3.76 11.80 -1.81
N ILE A 170 3.50 12.38 -0.63
CA ILE A 170 2.55 11.79 0.33
C ILE A 170 1.09 11.70 -0.14
N ALA A 171 0.72 12.38 -1.20
CA ALA A 171 -0.62 12.37 -1.79
C ALA A 171 -0.67 11.65 -3.15
N ASP A 172 0.34 10.87 -3.48
CA ASP A 172 0.47 10.17 -4.76
C ASP A 172 0.03 8.72 -4.63
N HIS A 173 -1.27 8.48 -4.48
CA HIS A 173 -1.81 7.12 -4.49
C HIS A 173 -2.35 6.75 -5.88
N PRO A 174 -2.25 5.47 -6.29
CA PRO A 174 -2.69 5.05 -7.61
C PRO A 174 -4.19 5.25 -7.76
N PRO A 175 -4.66 5.79 -8.90
CA PRO A 175 -6.09 5.95 -9.15
C PRO A 175 -6.78 4.59 -9.28
N LEU A 176 -8.06 4.53 -8.95
CA LEU A 176 -8.84 3.30 -8.91
C LEU A 176 -8.87 2.58 -10.28
N ASP A 177 -8.95 3.32 -11.37
CA ASP A 177 -8.95 2.77 -12.74
C ASP A 177 -7.65 1.99 -13.06
N LEU A 178 -6.49 2.44 -12.57
CA LEU A 178 -5.25 1.69 -12.67
C LEU A 178 -5.34 0.35 -11.89
N LEU A 179 -5.94 0.37 -10.72
CA LEU A 179 -6.11 -0.85 -9.90
C LEU A 179 -7.11 -1.83 -10.51
N LEU A 180 -8.05 -1.34 -11.32
CA LEU A 180 -9.08 -2.17 -11.96
C LEU A 180 -8.65 -2.72 -13.32
N SER A 181 -7.71 -2.05 -14.01
CA SER A 181 -7.36 -2.35 -15.41
C SER A 181 -6.57 -3.64 -15.61
N GLY A 182 -5.89 -4.12 -14.56
CA GLY A 182 -4.99 -5.27 -14.71
C GLY A 182 -3.71 -4.95 -15.49
N VAL A 183 -2.94 -5.98 -15.81
CA VAL A 183 -1.76 -5.86 -16.68
C VAL A 183 -2.19 -5.95 -18.13
N LEU A 184 -2.01 -4.88 -18.91
CA LEU A 184 -2.40 -4.80 -20.33
C LEU A 184 -3.84 -5.28 -20.59
N MET A 185 -4.79 -4.86 -19.75
CA MET A 185 -6.21 -5.23 -19.80
C MET A 185 -6.50 -6.69 -19.37
N THR A 186 -5.51 -7.42 -18.89
CA THR A 186 -5.69 -8.74 -18.29
C THR A 186 -5.98 -8.59 -16.80
N ARG A 187 -6.95 -9.34 -16.28
CA ARG A 187 -7.28 -9.31 -14.85
C ARG A 187 -6.09 -9.78 -14.01
N TRP A 188 -5.96 -9.23 -12.81
CA TRP A 188 -4.86 -9.54 -11.90
C TRP A 188 -4.82 -11.01 -11.43
N ASP A 189 -5.94 -11.72 -11.50
CA ASP A 189 -6.08 -13.13 -11.13
C ASP A 189 -5.82 -14.11 -12.29
N GLN A 190 -5.45 -13.60 -13.46
CA GLN A 190 -5.08 -14.39 -14.64
C GLN A 190 -3.58 -14.25 -14.89
N ASP A 191 -2.96 -15.32 -15.36
CA ASP A 191 -1.57 -15.25 -15.80
C ASP A 191 -1.48 -14.40 -17.05
N PHE A 192 -0.49 -13.51 -17.07
CA PHE A 192 -0.18 -12.71 -18.24
C PHE A 192 0.64 -13.56 -19.21
N ASP A 193 0.01 -14.04 -20.27
CA ASP A 193 0.60 -14.83 -21.36
C ASP A 193 0.79 -14.01 -22.65
N GLY A 194 0.71 -12.69 -22.56
CA GLY A 194 1.00 -11.78 -23.67
C GLY A 194 2.47 -11.80 -24.08
N PRO A 195 2.81 -11.29 -25.30
CA PRO A 195 4.18 -11.29 -25.77
C PRO A 195 5.06 -10.50 -24.82
N VAL A 196 5.95 -11.16 -24.12
CA VAL A 196 7.11 -10.52 -23.49
C VAL A 196 7.85 -9.84 -24.63
N GLY A 197 7.97 -8.51 -24.57
CA GLY A 197 8.55 -7.72 -25.65
C GLY A 197 9.85 -8.31 -26.20
N PRO A 198 10.29 -7.94 -27.42
CA PRO A 198 11.36 -8.61 -28.12
C PRO A 198 12.65 -8.57 -27.32
N GLY A 199 13.12 -9.74 -26.93
CA GLY A 199 14.51 -9.99 -26.68
C GLY A 199 15.06 -9.63 -25.29
N VAL A 200 14.91 -10.55 -24.35
CA VAL A 200 16.08 -10.92 -23.56
C VAL A 200 16.32 -12.40 -23.81
N ASN A 201 16.95 -12.66 -24.91
CA ASN A 201 17.61 -13.94 -25.12
C ASN A 201 18.84 -13.99 -24.22
N SER A 202 18.89 -15.05 -23.42
CA SER A 202 20.02 -15.70 -22.73
C SER A 202 21.00 -14.82 -21.99
#